data_3c2eb61ae3a5e8c838e844fe1189eada
#
_entry.id   3c2eb61ae3a5e8c838e844fe1189eada
#
_cell.length_a   1.000
_cell.length_b   1.000
_cell.length_c   1.000
_cell.angle_alpha   90.00
_cell.angle_beta   90.00
_cell.angle_gamma   90.00
#
_symmetry.space_group_name_H-M   'P 1'
#
loop_
_entity.id
_entity.type
_entity.pdbx_description
1 polymer ?
#
loop_
_entity_poly.entity_id
_entity_poly.type
_entity_poly.pdbx_seq_one_letter_code
_entity_poly.pdbx_strand_id
1 'polypeptide(L)'
;MEISIKAEPIFEIFGLPITNSILLGVAGYLIVVAWLFFVARRAKDDTKKKGFFTRLAIWCFEGLYKTCKEVIPNEKICRVIAPFAISLLFYIAVLYCIELLPFVGEAVTLNGTALLRGPVADLSLTFALAIMAIVLIQIMAFIKHGFKGNMGRYFRNPLKNPIGTLEGFLELISEVSRLIALSMRLFGNVLAGEILIVIVSWLTGFVSPALLPFVYIFELFIGGIQAYVFFSLTVVFSGLAVADLEEENTKKPKAPAKARA
;
A
#
# COMPACT_ATOMS: atom_id res chain seq x y z
N MET A 1 -17.92 13.67 23.57
CA MET A 1 -17.31 13.41 22.25
C MET A 1 -17.52 11.95 21.95
N GLU A 2 -18.45 11.62 21.06
CA GLU A 2 -18.59 10.27 20.55
C GLU A 2 -17.68 10.13 19.33
N ILE A 3 -16.60 9.38 19.45
CA ILE A 3 -15.74 9.05 18.31
C ILE A 3 -16.52 8.06 17.46
N SER A 4 -17.18 8.55 16.41
CA SER A 4 -17.86 7.67 15.46
C SER A 4 -16.82 6.89 14.66
N ILE A 5 -16.66 5.60 14.94
CA ILE A 5 -15.76 4.69 14.22
C ILE A 5 -16.30 4.36 12.82
N LYS A 6 -17.57 4.62 12.56
CA LYS A 6 -18.25 4.28 11.32
C LYS A 6 -18.21 5.45 10.33
N ALA A 7 -17.79 5.17 9.09
CA ALA A 7 -17.86 6.14 8.00
C ALA A 7 -19.32 6.42 7.64
N GLU A 8 -19.69 7.70 7.54
CA GLU A 8 -21.07 8.11 7.27
C GLU A 8 -21.26 8.39 5.77
N PRO A 9 -22.36 7.91 5.17
CA PRO A 9 -22.67 8.19 3.77
C PRO A 9 -23.09 9.65 3.61
N ILE A 10 -22.41 10.39 2.72
CA ILE A 10 -22.78 11.78 2.39
C ILE A 10 -23.75 11.80 1.21
N PHE A 11 -23.51 10.98 0.19
CA PHE A 11 -24.29 10.89 -1.03
C PHE A 11 -24.45 9.44 -1.48
N GLU A 12 -25.59 9.13 -2.09
CA GLU A 12 -25.79 7.86 -2.80
C GLU A 12 -25.69 8.11 -4.31
N ILE A 13 -24.69 7.52 -4.97
CA ILE A 13 -24.57 7.54 -6.43
C ILE A 13 -24.75 6.11 -6.94
N PHE A 14 -25.77 5.88 -7.79
CA PHE A 14 -26.12 4.56 -8.34
C PHE A 14 -26.35 3.47 -7.28
N GLY A 15 -26.88 3.83 -6.09
CA GLY A 15 -27.13 2.88 -5.00
C GLY A 15 -25.87 2.49 -4.19
N LEU A 16 -24.74 3.12 -4.44
CA LEU A 16 -23.51 2.97 -3.64
C LEU A 16 -23.37 4.17 -2.70
N PRO A 17 -23.28 3.96 -1.38
CA PRO A 17 -23.05 5.04 -0.44
C PRO A 17 -21.63 5.57 -0.59
N ILE A 18 -21.48 6.83 -1.00
CA ILE A 18 -20.17 7.51 -0.99
C ILE A 18 -19.97 8.07 0.41
N THR A 19 -18.94 7.54 1.08
CA THR A 19 -18.55 7.99 2.41
C THR A 19 -17.63 9.21 2.34
N ASN A 20 -17.60 9.99 3.41
CA ASN A 20 -16.70 11.12 3.57
C ASN A 20 -15.21 10.75 3.41
N SER A 21 -14.82 9.53 3.81
CA SER A 21 -13.47 8.98 3.66
C SER A 21 -13.07 8.78 2.19
N ILE A 22 -14.00 8.30 1.35
CA ILE A 22 -13.75 8.07 -0.09
C ILE A 22 -13.47 9.39 -0.80
N LEU A 23 -14.19 10.46 -0.44
CA LEU A 23 -13.99 11.79 -1.05
C LEU A 23 -12.55 12.30 -0.84
N LEU A 24 -12.06 12.21 0.40
CA LEU A 24 -10.69 12.60 0.73
C LEU A 24 -9.65 11.63 0.13
N GLY A 25 -9.95 10.34 0.08
CA GLY A 25 -9.10 9.34 -0.55
C GLY A 25 -8.89 9.64 -2.04
N VAL A 26 -9.97 9.98 -2.76
CA VAL A 26 -9.90 10.38 -4.18
C VAL A 26 -9.14 11.70 -4.34
N ALA A 27 -9.38 12.68 -3.48
CA ALA A 27 -8.63 13.93 -3.51
C ALA A 27 -7.13 13.70 -3.29
N GLY A 28 -6.75 12.86 -2.32
CA GLY A 28 -5.36 12.45 -2.10
C GLY A 28 -4.74 11.78 -3.32
N TYR A 29 -5.49 10.89 -3.98
CA TYR A 29 -5.04 10.25 -5.22
C TYR A 29 -4.77 11.27 -6.33
N LEU A 30 -5.68 12.21 -6.54
CA LEU A 30 -5.50 13.26 -7.55
C LEU A 30 -4.30 14.16 -7.25
N ILE A 31 -4.06 14.48 -5.97
CA ILE A 31 -2.88 15.24 -5.54
C ILE A 31 -1.59 14.49 -5.89
N VAL A 32 -1.51 13.19 -5.59
CA VAL A 32 -0.34 12.37 -5.90
C VAL A 32 -0.12 12.26 -7.40
N VAL A 33 -1.17 11.99 -8.17
CA VAL A 33 -1.06 11.90 -9.64
C VAL A 33 -0.60 13.22 -10.24
N ALA A 34 -1.18 14.34 -9.81
CA ALA A 34 -0.77 15.67 -10.27
C ALA A 34 0.70 15.97 -9.91
N TRP A 35 1.11 15.62 -8.68
CA TRP A 35 2.48 15.81 -8.23
C TRP A 35 3.48 14.95 -9.00
N LEU A 36 3.17 13.65 -9.21
CA LEU A 36 3.99 12.74 -10.00
C LEU A 36 4.13 13.22 -11.45
N PHE A 37 3.04 13.68 -12.04
CA PHE A 37 3.03 14.23 -13.39
C PHE A 37 3.90 15.51 -13.50
N PHE A 38 3.82 16.39 -12.51
CA PHE A 38 4.65 17.58 -12.44
C PHE A 38 6.14 17.25 -12.30
N VAL A 39 6.49 16.29 -11.41
CA VAL A 39 7.87 15.81 -11.24
C VAL A 39 8.37 15.16 -12.52
N ALA A 40 7.58 14.31 -13.17
CA ALA A 40 7.95 13.63 -14.41
C ALA A 40 8.21 14.63 -15.57
N ARG A 41 7.36 15.66 -15.69
CA ARG A 41 7.58 16.74 -16.68
C ARG A 41 8.87 17.51 -16.41
N ARG A 42 9.11 17.89 -15.14
CA ARG A 42 10.33 18.63 -14.78
C ARG A 42 11.60 17.77 -14.81
N ALA A 43 11.49 16.48 -14.62
CA ALA A 43 12.62 15.55 -14.73
C ALA A 43 13.15 15.46 -16.17
N LYS A 44 12.26 15.60 -17.18
CA LYS A 44 12.61 15.56 -18.61
C LYS A 44 13.25 16.86 -19.13
N ASP A 45 13.02 17.99 -18.47
CA ASP A 45 13.56 19.29 -18.87
C ASP A 45 15.01 19.45 -18.35
N ASP A 46 15.99 19.19 -19.18
CA ASP A 46 17.42 19.39 -18.86
C ASP A 46 17.85 20.87 -18.84
N THR A 47 17.04 21.76 -19.39
CA THR A 47 17.38 23.18 -19.55
C THR A 47 17.06 24.05 -18.32
N LYS A 48 16.23 23.58 -17.39
CA LYS A 48 15.83 24.35 -16.20
C LYS A 48 16.53 23.84 -14.95
N LYS A 49 17.06 24.75 -14.11
CA LYS A 49 17.58 24.40 -12.79
C LYS A 49 16.49 23.66 -12.00
N LYS A 50 16.70 22.37 -11.75
CA LYS A 50 15.79 21.53 -10.99
C LYS A 50 15.66 22.10 -9.58
N GLY A 51 14.45 22.51 -9.17
CA GLY A 51 14.17 23.03 -7.83
C GLY A 51 14.50 21.97 -6.76
N PHE A 52 14.72 22.42 -5.52
CA PHE A 52 15.05 21.54 -4.38
C PHE A 52 14.06 20.38 -4.24
N PHE A 53 12.76 20.64 -4.26
CA PHE A 53 11.71 19.62 -4.16
C PHE A 53 11.73 18.60 -5.30
N THR A 54 12.02 19.04 -6.53
CA THR A 54 12.13 18.11 -7.68
C THR A 54 13.36 17.21 -7.54
N ARG A 55 14.48 17.75 -7.04
CA ARG A 55 15.71 16.99 -6.79
C ARG A 55 15.50 15.97 -5.68
N LEU A 56 14.85 16.36 -4.59
CA LEU A 56 14.51 15.48 -3.49
C LEU A 56 13.61 14.33 -3.95
N ALA A 57 12.59 14.63 -4.74
CA ALA A 57 11.70 13.62 -5.31
C ALA A 57 12.47 12.62 -6.18
N ILE A 58 13.31 13.12 -7.11
CA ILE A 58 14.12 12.25 -7.98
C ILE A 58 15.03 11.37 -7.15
N TRP A 59 15.70 11.92 -6.15
CA TRP A 59 16.60 11.17 -5.25
C TRP A 59 15.84 10.06 -4.48
N CYS A 60 14.65 10.38 -3.96
CA CYS A 60 13.78 9.37 -3.33
C CYS A 60 13.38 8.27 -4.31
N PHE A 61 12.97 8.63 -5.52
CA PHE A 61 12.61 7.66 -6.56
C PHE A 61 13.77 6.75 -6.94
N GLU A 62 14.96 7.30 -7.12
CA GLU A 62 16.18 6.54 -7.47
C GLU A 62 16.56 5.59 -6.32
N GLY A 63 16.50 6.05 -5.06
CA GLY A 63 16.75 5.22 -3.88
C GLY A 63 15.77 4.06 -3.77
N LEU A 64 14.48 4.34 -3.87
CA LEU A 64 13.41 3.33 -3.79
C LEU A 64 13.48 2.34 -4.97
N TYR A 65 13.79 2.83 -6.17
CA TYR A 65 13.98 1.96 -7.34
C TYR A 65 15.19 1.04 -7.18
N LYS A 66 16.29 1.54 -6.59
CA LYS A 66 17.47 0.74 -6.27
C LYS A 66 17.14 -0.37 -5.28
N THR A 67 16.42 -0.06 -4.20
CA THR A 67 15.94 -1.06 -3.24
C THR A 67 15.06 -2.12 -3.92
N CYS A 68 14.18 -1.70 -4.83
CA CYS A 68 13.35 -2.63 -5.59
C CYS A 68 14.20 -3.58 -6.47
N LYS A 69 15.26 -3.06 -7.10
CA LYS A 69 16.16 -3.84 -7.96
C LYS A 69 17.04 -4.82 -7.16
N GLU A 70 17.38 -4.49 -5.92
CA GLU A 70 18.11 -5.39 -5.01
C GLU A 70 17.27 -6.59 -4.59
N VAL A 71 15.96 -6.39 -4.41
CA VAL A 71 15.02 -7.45 -4.00
C VAL A 71 14.52 -8.27 -5.19
N ILE A 72 14.32 -7.65 -6.35
CA ILE A 72 13.80 -8.30 -7.57
C ILE A 72 14.89 -8.27 -8.65
N PRO A 73 15.67 -9.37 -8.82
CA PRO A 73 16.77 -9.41 -9.78
C PRO A 73 16.31 -9.30 -11.24
N ASN A 74 15.07 -9.69 -11.51
CA ASN A 74 14.52 -9.67 -12.87
C ASN A 74 14.11 -8.24 -13.27
N GLU A 75 14.92 -7.63 -14.12
CA GLU A 75 14.76 -6.22 -14.53
C GLU A 75 13.41 -5.91 -15.20
N LYS A 76 12.84 -6.87 -15.95
CA LYS A 76 11.55 -6.69 -16.61
C LYS A 76 10.40 -6.57 -15.60
N ILE A 77 10.46 -7.37 -14.55
CA ILE A 77 9.45 -7.41 -13.49
C ILE A 77 9.62 -6.21 -12.55
N CYS A 78 10.86 -5.91 -12.16
CA CYS A 78 11.17 -4.72 -11.35
C CYS A 78 10.66 -3.44 -12.02
N ARG A 79 10.79 -3.32 -13.34
CA ARG A 79 10.34 -2.15 -14.11
C ARG A 79 8.82 -1.93 -14.07
N VAL A 80 8.04 -2.97 -13.80
CA VAL A 80 6.57 -2.89 -13.67
C VAL A 80 6.15 -2.71 -12.20
N ILE A 81 6.80 -3.43 -11.27
CA ILE A 81 6.45 -3.40 -9.85
C ILE A 81 6.90 -2.10 -9.17
N ALA A 82 8.12 -1.63 -9.48
CA ALA A 82 8.70 -0.47 -8.82
C ALA A 82 7.83 0.80 -8.93
N PRO A 83 7.37 1.24 -10.11
CA PRO A 83 6.56 2.46 -10.19
C PRO A 83 5.24 2.33 -9.43
N PHE A 84 4.64 1.14 -9.39
CA PHE A 84 3.41 0.90 -8.64
C PHE A 84 3.66 0.94 -7.13
N ALA A 85 4.66 0.20 -6.63
CA ALA A 85 4.99 0.18 -5.20
C ALA A 85 5.41 1.57 -4.70
N ILE A 86 6.18 2.32 -5.50
CA ILE A 86 6.58 3.70 -5.19
C ILE A 86 5.37 4.64 -5.18
N SER A 87 4.44 4.50 -6.14
CA SER A 87 3.22 5.31 -6.16
C SER A 87 2.33 5.04 -4.95
N LEU A 88 2.23 3.77 -4.49
CA LEU A 88 1.53 3.41 -3.25
C LEU A 88 2.18 4.04 -2.02
N LEU A 89 3.52 4.03 -1.93
CA LEU A 89 4.23 4.70 -0.84
C LEU A 89 3.86 6.18 -0.76
N PHE A 90 3.97 6.90 -1.88
CA PHE A 90 3.64 8.33 -1.91
C PHE A 90 2.15 8.58 -1.64
N TYR A 91 1.27 7.71 -2.12
CA TYR A 91 -0.15 7.82 -1.86
C TYR A 91 -0.47 7.68 -0.37
N ILE A 92 0.06 6.65 0.29
CA ILE A 92 -0.14 6.44 1.72
C ILE A 92 0.47 7.61 2.52
N ALA A 93 1.69 8.06 2.18
CA ALA A 93 2.33 9.19 2.84
C ALA A 93 1.51 10.49 2.72
N VAL A 94 0.94 10.76 1.54
CA VAL A 94 0.08 11.94 1.33
C VAL A 94 -1.24 11.82 2.10
N LEU A 95 -1.83 10.61 2.16
CA LEU A 95 -3.04 10.39 2.97
C LEU A 95 -2.79 10.69 4.45
N TYR A 96 -1.67 10.22 5.01
CA TYR A 96 -1.28 10.56 6.38
C TYR A 96 -1.06 12.07 6.58
N CYS A 97 -0.42 12.74 5.61
CA CYS A 97 -0.29 14.20 5.68
C CYS A 97 -1.64 14.92 5.65
N ILE A 98 -2.59 14.45 4.85
CA ILE A 98 -3.93 15.04 4.77
C ILE A 98 -4.68 14.82 6.08
N GLU A 99 -4.58 13.63 6.68
CA GLU A 99 -5.27 13.26 7.91
C GLU A 99 -4.82 14.10 9.11
N LEU A 100 -3.54 14.47 9.15
CA LEU A 100 -2.98 15.34 10.19
C LEU A 100 -3.35 16.83 10.02
N LEU A 101 -4.04 17.21 8.94
CA LEU A 101 -4.48 18.59 8.78
C LEU A 101 -5.60 18.92 9.78
N PRO A 102 -5.53 20.07 10.46
CA PRO A 102 -6.49 20.45 11.49
C PRO A 102 -7.92 20.66 10.98
N PHE A 103 -8.12 20.60 9.66
CA PHE A 103 -9.44 20.72 9.02
C PHE A 103 -10.10 19.35 8.79
N VAL A 104 -9.37 18.25 8.97
CA VAL A 104 -9.86 16.87 8.84
C VAL A 104 -10.33 16.39 10.20
N GLY A 105 -11.47 15.73 10.25
CA GLY A 105 -12.12 15.31 11.48
C GLY A 105 -13.34 16.16 11.80
N GLU A 106 -13.55 16.49 13.07
CA GLU A 106 -14.76 17.18 13.56
C GLU A 106 -14.79 18.70 13.27
N ALA A 107 -13.73 19.27 12.65
CA ALA A 107 -13.63 20.71 12.43
C ALA A 107 -14.65 21.24 11.42
N VAL A 108 -15.08 20.43 10.45
CA VAL A 108 -16.07 20.80 9.43
C VAL A 108 -17.24 19.83 9.49
N THR A 109 -18.33 20.24 10.10
CA THR A 109 -19.56 19.45 10.20
C THR A 109 -20.65 20.00 9.30
N LEU A 110 -21.31 19.16 8.51
CA LEU A 110 -22.51 19.44 7.75
C LEU A 110 -23.65 18.57 8.31
N ASN A 111 -24.74 19.20 8.76
CA ASN A 111 -25.89 18.52 9.36
C ASN A 111 -25.57 17.61 10.57
N GLY A 112 -24.52 17.93 11.35
CA GLY A 112 -24.11 17.13 12.51
C GLY A 112 -23.20 15.95 12.19
N THR A 113 -22.84 15.75 10.92
CA THR A 113 -21.88 14.74 10.48
C THR A 113 -20.57 15.39 10.06
N ALA A 114 -19.43 14.79 10.42
CA ALA A 114 -18.11 15.27 9.98
C ALA A 114 -18.00 15.14 8.46
N LEU A 115 -17.82 16.27 7.76
CA LEU A 115 -17.72 16.28 6.29
C LEU A 115 -16.42 15.66 5.80
N LEU A 116 -15.33 15.86 6.53
CA LEU A 116 -13.97 15.43 6.17
C LEU A 116 -13.48 14.49 7.27
N ARG A 117 -13.47 13.19 6.99
CA ARG A 117 -12.89 12.17 7.86
C ARG A 117 -11.59 11.66 7.27
N GLY A 118 -10.62 11.33 8.13
CA GLY A 118 -9.38 10.72 7.73
C GLY A 118 -9.61 9.49 6.83
N PRO A 119 -9.07 9.47 5.62
CA PRO A 119 -9.34 8.38 4.68
C PRO A 119 -8.71 7.06 5.12
N VAL A 120 -7.60 7.11 5.86
CA VAL A 120 -6.90 5.90 6.35
C VAL A 120 -7.54 5.37 7.65
N ALA A 121 -8.29 6.21 8.37
CA ALA A 121 -9.14 5.79 9.50
C ALA A 121 -10.37 4.97 9.04
N ASP A 122 -10.56 4.73 7.74
CA ASP A 122 -11.59 3.87 7.20
C ASP A 122 -11.01 2.51 6.81
N LEU A 123 -11.55 1.46 7.44
CA LEU A 123 -11.16 0.09 7.19
C LEU A 123 -11.39 -0.33 5.73
N SER A 124 -12.42 0.19 5.09
CA SER A 124 -12.76 -0.11 3.69
C SER A 124 -11.66 0.35 2.74
N LEU A 125 -11.11 1.55 2.95
CA LEU A 125 -10.02 2.07 2.12
C LEU A 125 -8.72 1.30 2.34
N THR A 126 -8.39 0.98 3.59
CA THR A 126 -7.16 0.23 3.92
C THR A 126 -7.21 -1.19 3.37
N PHE A 127 -8.37 -1.86 3.41
CA PHE A 127 -8.57 -3.15 2.74
C PHE A 127 -8.47 -3.02 1.21
N ALA A 128 -9.05 -1.99 0.62
CA ALA A 128 -8.95 -1.77 -0.83
C ALA A 128 -7.49 -1.61 -1.29
N LEU A 129 -6.66 -0.86 -0.53
CA LEU A 129 -5.25 -0.71 -0.82
C LEU A 129 -4.47 -2.03 -0.69
N ALA A 130 -4.75 -2.81 0.35
CA ALA A 130 -4.13 -4.11 0.56
C ALA A 130 -4.52 -5.11 -0.53
N ILE A 131 -5.80 -5.14 -0.92
CA ILE A 131 -6.30 -5.97 -2.03
C ILE A 131 -5.60 -5.57 -3.33
N MET A 132 -5.52 -4.27 -3.63
CA MET A 132 -4.86 -3.76 -4.85
C MET A 132 -3.39 -4.22 -4.92
N ALA A 133 -2.65 -4.15 -3.80
CA ALA A 133 -1.27 -4.61 -3.73
C ALA A 133 -1.17 -6.12 -4.00
N ILE A 134 -2.01 -6.94 -3.36
CA ILE A 134 -2.00 -8.40 -3.53
C ILE A 134 -2.43 -8.81 -4.94
N VAL A 135 -3.46 -8.17 -5.50
CA VAL A 135 -3.91 -8.42 -6.88
C VAL A 135 -2.77 -8.14 -7.87
N LEU A 136 -2.01 -7.05 -7.68
CA LEU A 136 -0.85 -6.79 -8.52
C LEU A 136 0.20 -7.89 -8.41
N ILE A 137 0.52 -8.34 -7.19
CA ILE A 137 1.47 -9.43 -6.95
C ILE A 137 1.01 -10.70 -7.68
N GLN A 138 -0.28 -11.02 -7.59
CA GLN A 138 -0.86 -12.17 -8.27
C GLN A 138 -0.83 -12.03 -9.80
N ILE A 139 -1.15 -10.86 -10.33
CA ILE A 139 -1.07 -10.60 -11.78
C ILE A 139 0.38 -10.82 -12.27
N MET A 140 1.39 -10.35 -11.53
CA MET A 140 2.79 -10.57 -11.89
C MET A 140 3.18 -12.04 -11.83
N ALA A 141 2.71 -12.80 -10.82
CA ALA A 141 2.89 -14.23 -10.74
C ALA A 141 2.23 -14.97 -11.93
N PHE A 142 1.03 -14.55 -12.33
CA PHE A 142 0.34 -15.11 -13.51
C PHE A 142 1.08 -14.81 -14.82
N ILE A 143 1.57 -13.58 -15.01
CA ILE A 143 2.29 -13.20 -16.23
C ILE A 143 3.58 -14.02 -16.39
N LYS A 144 4.30 -14.29 -15.29
CA LYS A 144 5.55 -15.03 -15.32
C LYS A 144 5.36 -16.55 -15.48
N HIS A 145 4.38 -17.13 -14.79
CA HIS A 145 4.24 -18.58 -14.64
C HIS A 145 3.09 -19.19 -15.43
N GLY A 146 2.23 -18.34 -16.00
CA GLY A 146 0.99 -18.78 -16.66
C GLY A 146 -0.05 -19.31 -15.68
N PHE A 147 -1.28 -19.45 -16.16
CA PHE A 147 -2.41 -19.86 -15.33
C PHE A 147 -2.24 -21.25 -14.69
N LYS A 148 -1.73 -22.22 -15.48
CA LYS A 148 -1.53 -23.61 -15.00
C LYS A 148 -0.40 -23.71 -13.97
N GLY A 149 0.66 -22.91 -14.10
CA GLY A 149 1.78 -22.91 -13.18
C GLY A 149 1.39 -22.33 -11.82
N ASN A 150 0.72 -21.18 -11.81
CA ASN A 150 0.28 -20.53 -10.59
C ASN A 150 -0.81 -21.33 -9.86
N MET A 151 -1.77 -21.93 -10.60
CA MET A 151 -2.79 -22.79 -10.00
C MET A 151 -2.21 -24.10 -9.44
N GLY A 152 -1.15 -24.62 -10.06
CA GLY A 152 -0.41 -25.80 -9.57
C GLY A 152 0.32 -25.55 -8.23
N ARG A 153 0.57 -24.28 -7.86
CA ARG A 153 1.15 -23.88 -6.58
C ARG A 153 0.18 -24.12 -5.43
N TYR A 154 -1.11 -23.81 -5.61
CA TYR A 154 -2.16 -23.97 -4.61
C TYR A 154 -2.81 -25.35 -4.61
N PHE A 155 -3.04 -25.93 -5.80
CA PHE A 155 -3.76 -27.19 -5.97
C PHE A 155 -2.85 -28.29 -6.49
N ARG A 156 -2.07 -28.92 -5.59
CA ARG A 156 -1.33 -30.15 -5.88
C ARG A 156 -2.22 -31.35 -5.60
N ASN A 157 -2.11 -32.40 -6.42
CA ASN A 157 -2.90 -33.63 -6.26
C ASN A 157 -2.59 -34.31 -4.91
N PRO A 158 -3.57 -34.44 -4.00
CA PRO A 158 -3.35 -35.00 -2.64
C PRO A 158 -2.93 -36.49 -2.67
N LEU A 159 -3.34 -37.22 -3.71
CA LEU A 159 -3.02 -38.63 -3.87
C LEU A 159 -1.58 -38.92 -4.30
N LYS A 160 -0.92 -37.95 -4.97
CA LYS A 160 0.47 -38.12 -5.43
C LYS A 160 1.51 -37.53 -4.48
N ASN A 161 1.19 -36.40 -3.84
CA ASN A 161 2.09 -35.73 -2.91
C ASN A 161 1.29 -35.05 -1.79
N PRO A 162 1.04 -35.73 -0.64
CA PRO A 162 0.27 -35.15 0.46
C PRO A 162 0.96 -33.96 1.10
N ILE A 163 2.31 -33.97 1.16
CA ILE A 163 3.10 -32.84 1.66
C ILE A 163 2.94 -31.61 0.78
N GLY A 164 2.96 -31.77 -0.54
CA GLY A 164 2.77 -30.67 -1.49
C GLY A 164 1.37 -30.05 -1.45
N THR A 165 0.36 -30.82 -1.09
CA THR A 165 -1.01 -30.29 -0.88
C THR A 165 -1.08 -29.45 0.39
N LEU A 166 -0.39 -29.88 1.45
CA LEU A 166 -0.29 -29.12 2.69
C LEU A 166 0.44 -27.80 2.46
N GLU A 167 1.54 -27.80 1.69
CA GLU A 167 2.26 -26.58 1.30
C GLU A 167 1.35 -25.59 0.55
N GLY A 168 0.56 -26.06 -0.43
CA GLY A 168 -0.37 -25.22 -1.16
C GLY A 168 -1.47 -24.60 -0.30
N PHE A 169 -1.98 -25.36 0.69
CA PHE A 169 -2.95 -24.86 1.64
C PHE A 169 -2.35 -23.80 2.59
N LEU A 170 -1.12 -24.03 3.08
CA LEU A 170 -0.40 -23.05 3.90
C LEU A 170 -0.09 -21.77 3.12
N GLU A 171 0.22 -21.88 1.84
CA GLU A 171 0.43 -20.72 0.95
C GLU A 171 -0.85 -19.87 0.85
N LEU A 172 -2.02 -20.50 0.66
CA LEU A 172 -3.30 -19.78 0.61
C LEU A 172 -3.59 -19.06 1.94
N ILE A 173 -3.37 -19.73 3.07
CA ILE A 173 -3.52 -19.10 4.39
C ILE A 173 -2.56 -17.93 4.55
N SER A 174 -1.32 -18.08 4.10
CA SER A 174 -0.30 -17.03 4.14
C SER A 174 -0.74 -15.78 3.34
N GLU A 175 -1.34 -15.95 2.17
CA GLU A 175 -1.83 -14.82 1.37
C GLU A 175 -2.99 -14.07 2.03
N VAL A 176 -3.97 -14.81 2.58
CA VAL A 176 -5.09 -14.22 3.33
C VAL A 176 -4.59 -13.50 4.58
N SER A 177 -3.68 -14.12 5.33
CA SER A 177 -3.07 -13.52 6.52
C SER A 177 -2.31 -12.23 6.19
N ARG A 178 -1.61 -12.22 5.06
CA ARG A 178 -0.88 -11.05 4.55
C ARG A 178 -1.80 -9.89 4.22
N LEU A 179 -2.95 -10.17 3.57
CA LEU A 179 -3.98 -9.17 3.30
C LEU A 179 -4.46 -8.51 4.59
N ILE A 180 -4.87 -9.34 5.56
CA ILE A 180 -5.39 -8.87 6.84
C ILE A 180 -4.33 -8.08 7.61
N ALA A 181 -3.12 -8.64 7.71
CA ALA A 181 -2.02 -7.98 8.44
C ALA A 181 -1.65 -6.61 7.85
N LEU A 182 -1.62 -6.49 6.52
CA LEU A 182 -1.28 -5.25 5.84
C LEU A 182 -2.35 -4.18 6.05
N SER A 183 -3.62 -4.54 5.89
CA SER A 183 -4.76 -3.65 6.07
C SER A 183 -4.92 -3.22 7.53
N MET A 184 -4.89 -4.18 8.48
CA MET A 184 -5.05 -3.89 9.90
C MET A 184 -3.90 -3.05 10.47
N ARG A 185 -2.68 -3.21 9.96
CA ARG A 185 -1.54 -2.40 10.37
C ARG A 185 -1.73 -0.94 9.97
N LEU A 186 -2.22 -0.70 8.73
CA LEU A 186 -2.47 0.65 8.22
C LEU A 186 -3.59 1.32 9.04
N PHE A 187 -4.73 0.67 9.15
CA PHE A 187 -5.88 1.13 9.92
C PHE A 187 -5.55 1.34 11.41
N GLY A 188 -4.91 0.34 12.04
CA GLY A 188 -4.64 0.36 13.47
C GLY A 188 -3.68 1.47 13.90
N ASN A 189 -2.66 1.78 13.10
CA ASN A 189 -1.74 2.89 13.39
C ASN A 189 -2.47 4.23 13.36
N VAL A 190 -3.29 4.47 12.36
CA VAL A 190 -4.05 5.72 12.23
C VAL A 190 -5.07 5.87 13.34
N LEU A 191 -5.85 4.81 13.60
CA LEU A 191 -6.84 4.85 14.69
C LEU A 191 -6.17 5.09 16.05
N ALA A 192 -5.01 4.46 16.29
CA ALA A 192 -4.25 4.69 17.52
C ALA A 192 -3.75 6.14 17.63
N GLY A 193 -3.31 6.74 16.53
CA GLY A 193 -2.88 8.12 16.46
C GLY A 193 -4.01 9.11 16.72
N GLU A 194 -5.17 8.93 16.08
CA GLU A 194 -6.37 9.75 16.33
C GLU A 194 -6.76 9.69 17.82
N ILE A 195 -6.81 8.47 18.39
CA ILE A 195 -7.14 8.29 19.81
C ILE A 195 -6.08 8.96 20.71
N LEU A 196 -4.81 8.85 20.36
CA LEU A 196 -3.72 9.47 21.12
C LEU A 196 -3.85 11.00 21.14
N ILE A 197 -4.14 11.62 19.99
CA ILE A 197 -4.34 13.07 19.88
C ILE A 197 -5.50 13.52 20.76
N VAL A 198 -6.61 12.79 20.75
CA VAL A 198 -7.80 13.10 21.57
C VAL A 198 -7.49 12.95 23.06
N ILE A 199 -6.84 11.87 23.49
CA ILE A 199 -6.49 11.62 24.90
C ILE A 199 -5.53 12.69 25.42
N VAL A 200 -4.47 12.99 24.66
CA VAL A 200 -3.50 14.02 25.04
C VAL A 200 -4.17 15.39 25.11
N SER A 201 -5.02 15.74 24.15
CA SER A 201 -5.76 16.99 24.15
C SER A 201 -6.65 17.14 25.39
N TRP A 202 -7.35 16.07 25.77
CA TRP A 202 -8.24 16.07 26.94
C TRP A 202 -7.46 16.10 28.26
N LEU A 203 -6.40 15.31 28.37
CA LEU A 203 -5.63 15.17 29.62
C LEU A 203 -4.82 16.44 29.94
N THR A 204 -4.28 17.10 28.93
CA THR A 204 -3.39 18.27 29.13
C THR A 204 -4.14 19.59 29.23
N GLY A 205 -5.42 19.63 28.82
CA GLY A 205 -6.27 20.79 28.92
C GLY A 205 -5.61 22.07 28.42
N PHE A 206 -5.25 23.01 29.33
CA PHE A 206 -4.66 24.30 28.96
C PHE A 206 -3.23 24.19 28.37
N VAL A 207 -2.49 23.12 28.66
CA VAL A 207 -1.14 22.86 28.12
C VAL A 207 -1.17 22.18 26.74
N SER A 208 -2.35 21.76 26.29
CA SER A 208 -2.57 21.07 25.03
C SER A 208 -1.88 21.74 23.83
N PRO A 209 -1.94 23.05 23.60
CA PRO A 209 -1.32 23.69 22.45
C PRO A 209 0.22 23.55 22.40
N ALA A 210 0.87 23.30 23.53
CA ALA A 210 2.31 23.10 23.59
C ALA A 210 2.71 21.65 23.32
N LEU A 211 1.89 20.69 23.71
CA LEU A 211 2.17 19.24 23.57
C LEU A 211 1.69 18.65 22.25
N LEU A 212 0.56 19.09 21.73
CA LEU A 212 -0.01 18.58 20.47
C LEU A 212 0.96 18.63 19.28
N PRO A 213 1.77 19.68 19.05
CA PRO A 213 2.72 19.68 17.94
C PRO A 213 3.72 18.53 17.98
N PHE A 214 4.14 18.09 19.16
CA PHE A 214 5.02 16.93 19.31
C PHE A 214 4.31 15.64 18.93
N VAL A 215 3.04 15.50 19.33
CA VAL A 215 2.22 14.33 18.96
C VAL A 215 1.99 14.28 17.45
N TYR A 216 1.70 15.42 16.81
CA TYR A 216 1.53 15.50 15.35
C TYR A 216 2.81 15.14 14.60
N ILE A 217 3.99 15.62 15.05
CA ILE A 217 5.27 15.25 14.44
C ILE A 217 5.53 13.74 14.60
N PHE A 218 5.23 13.19 15.78
CA PHE A 218 5.37 11.76 16.05
C PHE A 218 4.45 10.93 15.15
N GLU A 219 3.20 11.36 14.98
CA GLU A 219 2.23 10.71 14.11
C GLU A 219 2.66 10.77 12.63
N LEU A 220 3.19 11.92 12.18
CA LEU A 220 3.74 12.06 10.84
C LEU A 220 4.93 11.10 10.60
N PHE A 221 5.77 10.92 11.62
CA PHE A 221 6.90 9.98 11.56
C PHE A 221 6.41 8.53 11.45
N ILE A 222 5.41 8.14 12.25
CA ILE A 222 4.78 6.81 12.16
C ILE A 222 4.17 6.60 10.78
N GLY A 223 3.46 7.59 10.24
CA GLY A 223 2.88 7.54 8.90
C GLY A 223 3.92 7.34 7.80
N GLY A 224 5.08 8.00 7.91
CA GLY A 224 6.20 7.83 7.01
C GLY A 224 6.80 6.43 7.06
N ILE A 225 7.02 5.89 8.25
CA ILE A 225 7.45 4.50 8.45
C ILE A 225 6.44 3.53 7.87
N GLN A 226 5.15 3.77 8.11
CA GLN A 226 4.08 2.91 7.64
C GLN A 226 4.02 2.84 6.10
N ALA A 227 4.15 3.99 5.43
CA ALA A 227 4.21 4.06 3.97
C ALA A 227 5.41 3.27 3.42
N TYR A 228 6.58 3.39 4.07
CA TYR A 228 7.78 2.64 3.70
C TYR A 228 7.64 1.13 3.94
N VAL A 229 7.06 0.72 5.07
CA VAL A 229 6.80 -0.70 5.36
C VAL A 229 5.85 -1.30 4.34
N PHE A 230 4.80 -0.56 3.95
CA PHE A 230 3.86 -1.01 2.92
C PHE A 230 4.56 -1.22 1.56
N PHE A 231 5.39 -0.27 1.16
CA PHE A 231 6.25 -0.38 -0.03
C PHE A 231 7.16 -1.60 0.04
N SER A 232 7.94 -1.72 1.13
CA SER A 232 8.91 -2.81 1.29
C SER A 232 8.25 -4.19 1.24
N LEU A 233 7.12 -4.36 1.93
CA LEU A 233 6.37 -5.62 1.91
C LEU A 233 5.83 -5.93 0.52
N THR A 234 5.29 -4.93 -0.20
CA THR A 234 4.82 -5.12 -1.58
C THR A 234 5.95 -5.59 -2.49
N VAL A 235 7.15 -4.98 -2.38
CA VAL A 235 8.32 -5.35 -3.18
C VAL A 235 8.84 -6.75 -2.82
N VAL A 236 8.99 -7.04 -1.52
CA VAL A 236 9.48 -8.36 -1.03
C VAL A 236 8.54 -9.48 -1.45
N PHE A 237 7.25 -9.31 -1.26
CA PHE A 237 6.27 -10.33 -1.64
C PHE A 237 6.16 -10.51 -3.15
N SER A 238 6.33 -9.44 -3.92
CA SER A 238 6.45 -9.55 -5.37
C SER A 238 7.69 -10.31 -5.79
N GLY A 239 8.82 -10.09 -5.11
CA GLY A 239 10.07 -10.83 -5.32
C GLY A 239 9.93 -12.32 -5.02
N LEU A 240 9.32 -12.65 -3.88
CA LEU A 240 9.06 -14.03 -3.48
C LEU A 240 8.11 -14.74 -4.45
N ALA A 241 6.99 -14.12 -4.81
CA ALA A 241 6.04 -14.69 -5.75
C ALA A 241 6.65 -15.00 -7.13
N VAL A 242 7.74 -14.30 -7.46
CA VAL A 242 8.51 -14.49 -8.70
C VAL A 242 9.62 -15.53 -8.53
N ALA A 243 10.25 -15.65 -7.35
CA ALA A 243 11.40 -16.52 -7.09
C ALA A 243 11.02 -17.99 -6.86
N ASP A 244 9.94 -18.26 -6.13
CA ASP A 244 9.56 -19.62 -5.69
C ASP A 244 9.45 -20.65 -6.81
N LEU A 245 9.26 -20.19 -8.05
CA LEU A 245 9.10 -21.07 -9.21
C LEU A 245 10.36 -21.18 -10.10
N GLU A 246 11.39 -20.38 -9.86
CA GLU A 246 12.71 -20.62 -10.48
C GLU A 246 13.35 -21.87 -9.87
N GLU A 247 13.17 -22.11 -8.59
CA GLU A 247 13.63 -23.34 -7.93
C GLU A 247 12.85 -24.59 -8.39
N GLU A 248 11.54 -24.50 -8.60
CA GLU A 248 10.74 -25.63 -9.06
C GLU A 248 11.04 -26.01 -10.52
N ASN A 249 11.31 -25.03 -11.39
CA ASN A 249 11.69 -25.30 -12.78
C ASN A 249 13.13 -25.85 -12.91
N THR A 250 14.00 -25.53 -11.97
CA THR A 250 15.37 -26.09 -11.94
C THR A 250 15.37 -27.53 -11.42
N LYS A 251 14.39 -27.91 -10.60
CA LYS A 251 14.24 -29.28 -10.06
C LYS A 251 13.49 -30.24 -11.00
N LYS A 252 12.87 -29.76 -12.08
CA LYS A 252 12.30 -30.65 -13.12
C LYS A 252 13.41 -31.17 -14.02
N PRO A 253 13.68 -32.50 -14.10
CA PRO A 253 14.70 -33.06 -15.00
C PRO A 253 14.34 -32.64 -16.44
N LYS A 254 15.30 -32.05 -17.15
CA LYS A 254 15.17 -31.81 -18.59
C LYS A 254 14.84 -33.13 -19.25
N ALA A 255 13.67 -33.22 -19.90
CA ALA A 255 13.31 -34.37 -20.71
C ALA A 255 14.46 -34.67 -21.71
N PRO A 256 14.89 -35.94 -21.86
CA PRO A 256 15.96 -36.25 -22.79
C PRO A 256 15.60 -35.80 -24.17
N ALA A 257 16.52 -35.06 -24.80
CA ALA A 257 16.38 -34.66 -26.20
C ALA A 257 16.15 -35.91 -27.03
N LYS A 258 14.98 -36.01 -27.70
CA LYS A 258 14.73 -37.03 -28.67
C LYS A 258 15.83 -36.96 -29.72
N ALA A 259 16.72 -37.96 -29.72
CA ALA A 259 17.65 -38.16 -30.81
C ALA A 259 16.86 -38.27 -32.11
N ARG A 260 17.06 -37.33 -33.01
CA ARG A 260 16.63 -37.45 -34.40
C ARG A 260 17.61 -38.43 -35.05
N ALA A 261 17.13 -39.62 -35.33
CA ALA A 261 17.71 -40.52 -36.32
C ALA A 261 17.22 -40.11 -37.72
#